data_dd9365ed9dbfe6cc9d8c70603d0d108a
#
_entry.id   dd9365ed9dbfe6cc9d8c70603d0d108a
#
_cell.length_a   1.000
_cell.length_b   1.000
_cell.length_c   1.000
_cell.angle_alpha   90.00
_cell.angle_beta   90.00
_cell.angle_gamma   90.00
#
_symmetry.space_group_name_H-M   'P 1'
#
loop_
_entity.id
_entity.type
_entity.pdbx_description
1 polymer ?
#
loop_
_entity_poly.entity_id
_entity_poly.type
_entity_poly.pdbx_seq_one_letter_code
_entity_poly.pdbx_strand_id
1 'polypeptide(L)'
;MTLLRPAQRGASFQLMTLTIHRLSGTLGAEIHGADLIGGLSNAAFDEIHQAFLDHKVIVLRGQNGLSPDQQKAFARRFGTLNIHPYVKGMDDHPELMEIIKEPDEKTNFGGGWHSDMSFLEEPALGSVLHAIDVPPYGGDTLFADQQAAYDRLSDGLKKTLEGMTAIHTASKEYGADGYSAAVRQSMDAKSAPDAPEYEHPVIRTHPETGRKGLFINPAFALRFAGWSRKESRPLLNYLFDLSREERNTCRVRWQEGDVTMWDNRCVWHYALNDYHGHRRHMRRATINGDKPR
;
A
#
# COMPACT_ATOMS: atom_id res chain seq x y z
N MET A 1 64.23 9.24 14.85
CA MET A 1 63.31 8.11 14.71
C MET A 1 61.87 8.67 14.65
N THR A 2 61.42 8.92 13.45
CA THR A 2 60.11 9.58 13.20
C THR A 2 59.09 8.46 12.88
N LEU A 3 58.14 8.30 13.79
CA LEU A 3 57.06 7.32 13.62
C LEU A 3 56.01 7.85 12.63
N LEU A 4 55.91 7.21 11.47
CA LEU A 4 54.87 7.39 10.49
C LEU A 4 53.54 6.86 11.06
N ARG A 5 52.53 7.70 11.16
CA ARG A 5 51.11 7.27 11.43
C ARG A 5 50.54 6.60 10.18
N PRO A 6 49.79 5.48 10.31
CA PRO A 6 49.11 4.90 9.17
C PRO A 6 47.98 5.82 8.73
N ALA A 7 47.86 6.04 7.41
CA ALA A 7 46.78 6.74 6.77
C ALA A 7 45.45 5.97 7.00
N GLN A 8 44.45 6.67 7.51
CA GLN A 8 43.09 6.21 7.54
C GLN A 8 42.62 6.00 6.09
N ARG A 9 42.33 4.77 5.72
CA ARG A 9 41.64 4.47 4.46
C ARG A 9 40.24 5.05 4.57
N GLY A 10 39.96 6.11 3.83
CA GLY A 10 38.62 6.61 3.62
C GLY A 10 37.77 5.50 2.99
N ALA A 11 36.67 5.15 3.60
CA ALA A 11 35.67 4.31 2.99
C ALA A 11 35.19 5.02 1.72
N SER A 12 35.57 4.48 0.55
CA SER A 12 34.99 4.92 -0.73
C SER A 12 33.51 4.51 -0.69
N PHE A 13 32.62 5.46 -0.47
CA PHE A 13 31.21 5.28 -0.77
C PHE A 13 31.11 5.05 -2.29
N GLN A 14 31.01 3.81 -2.69
CA GLN A 14 30.68 3.44 -4.04
C GLN A 14 29.25 3.98 -4.28
N LEU A 15 29.11 4.96 -5.16
CA LEU A 15 27.79 5.45 -5.57
C LEU A 15 27.04 4.25 -6.18
N MET A 16 26.14 3.65 -5.41
CA MET A 16 25.29 2.59 -5.91
C MET A 16 24.31 3.24 -6.89
N THR A 17 24.42 2.89 -8.15
CA THR A 17 23.51 3.35 -9.19
C THR A 17 22.21 2.56 -9.08
N LEU A 18 21.09 3.25 -8.83
CA LEU A 18 19.78 2.62 -8.87
C LEU A 18 19.41 2.26 -10.31
N THR A 19 18.79 1.11 -10.48
CA THR A 19 18.26 0.71 -11.79
C THR A 19 16.76 0.47 -11.64
N ILE A 20 15.96 1.16 -12.46
CA ILE A 20 14.50 1.16 -12.37
C ILE A 20 13.92 0.46 -13.60
N HIS A 21 13.16 -0.62 -13.38
CA HIS A 21 12.50 -1.40 -14.42
C HIS A 21 10.97 -1.36 -14.23
N ARG A 22 10.25 -0.87 -15.25
CA ARG A 22 8.77 -0.81 -15.19
C ARG A 22 8.17 -2.21 -15.21
N LEU A 23 7.12 -2.41 -14.37
CA LEU A 23 6.35 -3.66 -14.33
C LEU A 23 5.19 -3.66 -15.32
N SER A 24 4.57 -2.50 -15.57
CA SER A 24 3.47 -2.36 -16.53
C SER A 24 3.45 -1.00 -17.21
N GLY A 25 2.50 -0.80 -18.11
CA GLY A 25 2.35 0.46 -18.84
C GLY A 25 1.86 1.64 -18.00
N THR A 26 1.17 1.40 -16.87
CA THR A 26 0.50 2.44 -16.07
C THR A 26 1.11 2.63 -14.69
N LEU A 27 1.49 1.54 -14.02
CA LEU A 27 2.03 1.59 -12.66
C LEU A 27 3.02 0.44 -12.42
N GLY A 28 3.79 0.58 -11.35
CA GLY A 28 4.72 -0.42 -10.86
C GLY A 28 6.10 -0.35 -11.48
N ALA A 29 7.13 -0.36 -10.63
CA ALA A 29 8.53 -0.51 -11.03
C ALA A 29 9.33 -1.31 -10.00
N GLU A 30 10.32 -2.06 -10.47
CA GLU A 30 11.35 -2.68 -9.64
C GLU A 30 12.54 -1.74 -9.56
N ILE A 31 13.12 -1.62 -8.37
CA ILE A 31 14.31 -0.84 -8.10
C ILE A 31 15.40 -1.79 -7.59
N HIS A 32 16.50 -1.85 -8.31
CA HIS A 32 17.68 -2.61 -7.95
C HIS A 32 18.79 -1.68 -7.49
N GLY A 33 19.67 -2.17 -6.60
CA GLY A 33 20.81 -1.41 -6.08
C GLY A 33 20.47 -0.51 -4.88
N ALA A 34 19.24 -0.50 -4.38
CA ALA A 34 18.93 0.15 -3.12
C ALA A 34 19.42 -0.70 -1.94
N ASP A 35 20.05 -0.07 -0.95
CA ASP A 35 20.49 -0.71 0.29
C ASP A 35 19.80 -0.05 1.49
N LEU A 36 18.69 -0.65 1.93
CA LEU A 36 17.96 -0.18 3.12
C LEU A 36 18.66 -0.58 4.43
N ILE A 37 19.52 -1.59 4.38
CA ILE A 37 20.22 -2.13 5.55
C ILE A 37 21.44 -1.27 5.88
N GLY A 38 22.26 -0.95 4.87
CA GLY A 38 23.42 -0.05 5.02
C GLY A 38 23.03 1.43 5.11
N GLY A 39 21.78 1.74 4.78
CA GLY A 39 21.23 3.10 4.79
C GLY A 39 21.28 3.79 3.42
N LEU A 40 20.28 4.60 3.16
CA LEU A 40 20.16 5.38 1.92
C LEU A 40 20.74 6.78 2.07
N SER A 41 21.55 7.21 1.11
CA SER A 41 21.89 8.63 0.96
C SER A 41 20.64 9.45 0.64
N ASN A 42 20.68 10.76 0.83
CA ASN A 42 19.56 11.63 0.44
C ASN A 42 19.33 11.59 -1.06
N ALA A 43 20.37 11.59 -1.88
CA ALA A 43 20.23 11.49 -3.34
C ALA A 43 19.57 10.18 -3.79
N ALA A 44 19.94 9.02 -3.22
CA ALA A 44 19.30 7.75 -3.51
C ALA A 44 17.83 7.73 -3.05
N PHE A 45 17.54 8.35 -1.91
CA PHE A 45 16.16 8.48 -1.46
C PHE A 45 15.33 9.38 -2.38
N ASP A 46 15.87 10.51 -2.82
CA ASP A 46 15.17 11.43 -3.72
C ASP A 46 14.83 10.74 -5.05
N GLU A 47 15.75 9.90 -5.57
CA GLU A 47 15.51 9.09 -6.76
C GLU A 47 14.41 8.02 -6.53
N ILE A 48 14.41 7.34 -5.37
CA ILE A 48 13.36 6.39 -4.98
C ILE A 48 12.02 7.11 -4.80
N HIS A 49 12.01 8.29 -4.18
CA HIS A 49 10.78 9.07 -3.99
C HIS A 49 10.19 9.52 -5.34
N GLN A 50 11.05 9.99 -6.25
CA GLN A 50 10.60 10.33 -7.61
C GLN A 50 10.03 9.10 -8.34
N ALA A 51 10.71 7.95 -8.27
CA ALA A 51 10.21 6.70 -8.83
C ALA A 51 8.87 6.28 -8.20
N PHE A 52 8.68 6.50 -6.89
CA PHE A 52 7.41 6.25 -6.21
C PHE A 52 6.28 7.13 -6.75
N LEU A 53 6.53 8.43 -6.98
CA LEU A 53 5.55 9.34 -7.56
C LEU A 53 5.22 9.01 -9.01
N ASP A 54 6.21 8.61 -9.80
CA ASP A 54 6.04 8.29 -11.22
C ASP A 54 5.34 6.94 -11.42
N HIS A 55 5.69 5.94 -10.60
CA HIS A 55 5.23 4.56 -10.77
C HIS A 55 4.18 4.11 -9.73
N LYS A 56 3.96 4.83 -8.65
CA LYS A 56 2.93 4.61 -7.60
C LYS A 56 3.08 3.31 -6.80
N VAL A 57 3.77 2.33 -7.35
CA VAL A 57 4.17 1.06 -6.70
C VAL A 57 5.62 0.82 -7.04
N ILE A 58 6.47 0.68 -6.02
CA ILE A 58 7.89 0.37 -6.18
C ILE A 58 8.25 -0.88 -5.40
N VAL A 59 9.10 -1.71 -5.99
CA VAL A 59 9.62 -2.95 -5.39
C VAL A 59 11.14 -2.82 -5.28
N LEU A 60 11.65 -2.65 -4.07
CA LEU A 60 13.08 -2.66 -3.79
C LEU A 60 13.50 -4.12 -3.57
N ARG A 61 14.24 -4.68 -4.51
CA ARG A 61 14.65 -6.08 -4.50
C ARG A 61 15.83 -6.30 -3.54
N GLY A 62 15.90 -7.51 -2.94
CA GLY A 62 17.09 -8.01 -2.25
C GLY A 62 17.37 -7.42 -0.87
N GLN A 63 16.37 -6.96 -0.12
CA GLN A 63 16.52 -6.41 1.24
C GLN A 63 16.47 -7.52 2.31
N ASN A 64 17.22 -8.62 2.09
CA ASN A 64 17.24 -9.76 3.00
C ASN A 64 17.83 -9.37 4.36
N GLY A 65 17.13 -9.73 5.45
CA GLY A 65 17.59 -9.41 6.81
C GLY A 65 17.28 -7.99 7.28
N LEU A 66 16.44 -7.23 6.54
CA LEU A 66 15.99 -5.91 6.97
C LEU A 66 15.31 -5.98 8.34
N SER A 67 15.88 -5.29 9.33
CA SER A 67 15.31 -5.24 10.69
C SER A 67 14.05 -4.40 10.77
N PRO A 68 13.23 -4.56 11.84
CA PRO A 68 12.09 -3.70 12.11
C PRO A 68 12.45 -2.20 12.15
N ASP A 69 13.57 -1.85 12.80
CA ASP A 69 14.00 -0.47 12.92
C ASP A 69 14.45 0.12 11.58
N GLN A 70 15.15 -0.65 10.75
CA GLN A 70 15.55 -0.22 9.41
C GLN A 70 14.33 -0.02 8.51
N GLN A 71 13.33 -0.90 8.56
CA GLN A 71 12.07 -0.73 7.83
C GLN A 71 11.33 0.55 8.28
N LYS A 72 11.24 0.80 9.60
CA LYS A 72 10.66 2.05 10.14
C LYS A 72 11.46 3.27 9.72
N ALA A 73 12.80 3.20 9.74
CA ALA A 73 13.65 4.29 9.34
C ALA A 73 13.43 4.66 7.86
N PHE A 74 13.30 3.68 6.97
CA PHE A 74 12.95 3.92 5.58
C PHE A 74 11.55 4.54 5.44
N ALA A 75 10.53 3.94 6.05
CA ALA A 75 9.15 4.42 5.96
C ALA A 75 8.99 5.84 6.51
N ARG A 76 9.71 6.20 7.59
CA ARG A 76 9.71 7.54 8.20
C ARG A 76 10.31 8.64 7.31
N ARG A 77 11.02 8.28 6.24
CA ARG A 77 11.48 9.25 5.24
C ARG A 77 10.30 9.86 4.45
N PHE A 78 9.17 9.16 4.38
CA PHE A 78 7.96 9.61 3.68
C PHE A 78 6.95 10.29 4.62
N GLY A 79 7.03 10.06 5.93
CA GLY A 79 6.12 10.65 6.91
C GLY A 79 6.11 9.92 8.25
N THR A 80 5.21 10.32 9.14
CA THR A 80 5.00 9.63 10.42
C THR A 80 4.32 8.29 10.23
N LEU A 81 4.60 7.32 11.12
CA LEU A 81 4.01 5.99 11.03
C LEU A 81 2.68 5.93 11.78
N ASN A 82 1.76 5.16 11.23
CA ASN A 82 0.46 4.90 11.83
C ASN A 82 0.52 3.67 12.74
N ILE A 83 -0.25 3.71 13.84
CA ILE A 83 -0.60 2.53 14.63
C ILE A 83 -2.03 2.15 14.23
N HIS A 84 -2.21 0.95 13.66
CA HIS A 84 -3.49 0.53 13.12
C HIS A 84 -4.58 0.45 14.21
N PRO A 85 -5.76 1.09 14.03
CA PRO A 85 -6.76 1.17 15.09
C PRO A 85 -7.43 -0.17 15.43
N TYR A 86 -7.47 -1.11 14.47
CA TYR A 86 -8.20 -2.37 14.62
C TYR A 86 -7.33 -3.63 14.58
N VAL A 87 -6.09 -3.55 14.14
CA VAL A 87 -5.17 -4.69 14.07
C VAL A 87 -3.98 -4.42 14.96
N LYS A 88 -3.61 -5.38 15.80
CA LYS A 88 -2.49 -5.25 16.71
C LYS A 88 -1.16 -5.21 15.94
N GLY A 89 -0.29 -4.27 16.30
CA GLY A 89 1.11 -4.25 15.87
C GLY A 89 1.98 -5.21 16.70
N MET A 90 3.26 -5.33 16.33
CA MET A 90 4.24 -6.09 17.10
C MET A 90 4.41 -5.49 18.50
N ASP A 91 4.67 -6.31 19.51
CA ASP A 91 4.76 -5.84 20.90
C ASP A 91 5.86 -4.76 21.10
N ASP A 92 7.04 -4.97 20.52
CA ASP A 92 8.16 -4.03 20.61
C ASP A 92 8.13 -2.93 19.53
N HIS A 93 7.30 -3.08 18.50
CA HIS A 93 7.19 -2.17 17.36
C HIS A 93 5.72 -1.96 16.95
N PRO A 94 4.92 -1.23 17.74
CA PRO A 94 3.47 -1.12 17.52
C PRO A 94 3.08 -0.48 16.16
N GLU A 95 3.99 0.23 15.51
CA GLU A 95 3.80 0.79 14.15
C GLU A 95 3.99 -0.25 13.04
N LEU A 96 4.48 -1.46 13.37
CA LEU A 96 4.66 -2.56 12.43
C LEU A 96 3.62 -3.64 12.69
N MET A 97 2.99 -4.09 11.62
CA MET A 97 2.01 -5.17 11.65
C MET A 97 2.58 -6.39 10.93
N GLU A 98 2.56 -7.54 11.58
CA GLU A 98 2.85 -8.81 10.92
C GLU A 98 1.59 -9.34 10.24
N ILE A 99 1.75 -9.80 9.00
CA ILE A 99 0.69 -10.42 8.20
C ILE A 99 1.17 -11.83 7.90
N ILE A 100 0.69 -12.76 8.72
CA ILE A 100 1.08 -14.18 8.65
C ILE A 100 -0.14 -14.98 8.21
N LYS A 101 0.07 -15.90 7.29
CA LYS A 101 -0.86 -16.97 6.96
C LYS A 101 -0.12 -18.29 7.09
N GLU A 102 -0.57 -19.11 8.02
CA GLU A 102 -0.02 -20.46 8.22
C GLU A 102 -0.55 -21.45 7.17
N PRO A 103 0.14 -22.58 6.94
CA PRO A 103 -0.21 -23.53 5.87
C PRO A 103 -1.63 -24.12 5.93
N ASP A 104 -2.20 -24.27 7.12
CA ASP A 104 -3.54 -24.78 7.37
C ASP A 104 -4.65 -23.73 7.29
N GLU A 105 -4.31 -22.43 7.25
CA GLU A 105 -5.26 -21.36 7.10
C GLU A 105 -5.79 -21.24 5.66
N LYS A 106 -7.10 -21.07 5.54
CA LYS A 106 -7.79 -21.00 4.23
C LYS A 106 -7.93 -19.59 3.68
N THR A 107 -7.90 -18.59 4.54
CA THR A 107 -8.15 -17.19 4.19
C THR A 107 -6.91 -16.36 4.50
N ASN A 108 -6.57 -15.41 3.63
CA ASN A 108 -5.50 -14.44 3.86
C ASN A 108 -6.08 -13.07 4.25
N PHE A 109 -5.27 -12.24 4.86
CA PHE A 109 -5.58 -10.84 5.12
C PHE A 109 -5.40 -10.01 3.83
N GLY A 110 -6.30 -9.05 3.57
CA GLY A 110 -6.26 -8.20 2.37
C GLY A 110 -6.68 -8.89 1.08
N GLY A 111 -7.48 -9.97 1.16
CA GLY A 111 -7.96 -10.76 0.03
C GLY A 111 -9.10 -10.12 -0.76
N GLY A 112 -9.14 -8.80 -0.87
CA GLY A 112 -10.09 -8.04 -1.68
C GLY A 112 -9.46 -6.72 -2.14
N TRP A 113 -9.97 -6.11 -3.21
CA TRP A 113 -9.49 -4.82 -3.69
C TRP A 113 -9.78 -3.69 -2.71
N HIS A 114 -8.73 -2.98 -2.27
CA HIS A 114 -8.82 -1.86 -1.33
C HIS A 114 -7.64 -0.90 -1.43
N SER A 115 -7.81 0.31 -0.89
CA SER A 115 -6.72 1.17 -0.42
C SER A 115 -6.71 1.11 1.10
N ASP A 116 -5.54 1.09 1.71
CA ASP A 116 -5.43 1.05 3.16
C ASP A 116 -6.07 2.27 3.81
N MET A 117 -6.83 2.00 4.87
CA MET A 117 -7.31 2.98 5.85
C MET A 117 -8.11 4.17 5.28
N SER A 118 -8.73 4.02 4.10
CA SER A 118 -9.59 5.08 3.54
C SER A 118 -10.84 5.36 4.39
N PHE A 119 -11.04 4.60 5.46
CA PHE A 119 -12.05 4.79 6.48
C PHE A 119 -11.63 5.76 7.61
N LEU A 120 -10.48 6.41 7.52
CA LEU A 120 -10.04 7.45 8.45
C LEU A 120 -10.30 8.84 7.85
N GLU A 121 -10.39 9.86 8.71
CA GLU A 121 -10.49 11.25 8.26
C GLU A 121 -9.28 11.68 7.46
N GLU A 122 -8.08 11.22 7.87
CA GLU A 122 -6.82 11.36 7.18
C GLU A 122 -6.31 9.96 6.80
N PRO A 123 -6.66 9.45 5.61
CA PRO A 123 -6.25 8.15 5.12
C PRO A 123 -4.74 8.01 4.99
N ALA A 124 -4.24 6.77 4.98
CA ALA A 124 -2.82 6.50 4.80
C ALA A 124 -2.26 7.08 3.49
N LEU A 125 -1.05 7.66 3.56
CA LEU A 125 -0.26 8.04 2.39
C LEU A 125 0.12 6.78 1.59
N GLY A 126 0.71 5.82 2.25
CA GLY A 126 1.23 4.61 1.64
C GLY A 126 1.57 3.54 2.65
N SER A 127 1.91 2.38 2.17
CA SER A 127 2.35 1.25 3.00
C SER A 127 3.66 0.68 2.48
N VAL A 128 4.54 0.29 3.39
CA VAL A 128 5.83 -0.37 3.13
C VAL A 128 5.75 -1.79 3.65
N LEU A 129 5.72 -2.76 2.75
CA LEU A 129 5.57 -4.18 3.04
C LEU A 129 6.86 -4.93 2.75
N HIS A 130 7.45 -5.57 3.76
CA HIS A 130 8.64 -6.39 3.68
C HIS A 130 8.26 -7.87 3.62
N ALA A 131 8.78 -8.59 2.65
CA ALA A 131 8.60 -10.03 2.48
C ALA A 131 9.65 -10.79 3.31
N ILE A 132 9.20 -11.47 4.37
CA ILE A 132 10.06 -12.24 5.28
C ILE A 132 10.12 -13.70 4.87
N ASP A 133 8.96 -14.29 4.57
CA ASP A 133 8.81 -15.67 4.11
C ASP A 133 7.71 -15.70 3.05
N VAL A 134 8.02 -16.23 1.88
CA VAL A 134 7.09 -16.25 0.74
C VAL A 134 6.93 -17.66 0.21
N PRO A 135 5.72 -18.04 -0.24
CA PRO A 135 5.47 -19.34 -0.80
C PRO A 135 6.28 -19.54 -2.11
N PRO A 136 6.61 -20.77 -2.51
CA PRO A 136 7.36 -21.04 -3.73
C PRO A 136 6.59 -20.66 -5.00
N TYR A 137 5.27 -20.51 -4.91
CA TYR A 137 4.39 -20.01 -5.98
C TYR A 137 3.15 -19.34 -5.36
N GLY A 138 2.51 -18.46 -6.12
CA GLY A 138 1.33 -17.73 -5.67
C GLY A 138 1.64 -16.68 -4.61
N GLY A 139 0.61 -16.20 -3.93
CA GLY A 139 0.74 -15.17 -2.89
C GLY A 139 1.15 -13.80 -3.41
N ASP A 140 1.06 -13.58 -4.72
CA ASP A 140 1.37 -12.31 -5.36
C ASP A 140 0.37 -11.23 -4.93
N THR A 141 0.74 -9.98 -5.19
CA THR A 141 -0.16 -8.84 -4.96
C THR A 141 -0.46 -8.14 -6.28
N LEU A 142 -1.75 -7.95 -6.55
CA LEU A 142 -2.22 -7.10 -7.65
C LEU A 142 -2.36 -5.67 -7.17
N PHE A 143 -2.04 -4.72 -8.05
CA PHE A 143 -2.23 -3.29 -7.83
C PHE A 143 -3.02 -2.68 -8.98
N ALA A 144 -3.88 -1.68 -8.69
CA ALA A 144 -4.72 -1.02 -9.69
C ALA A 144 -4.59 0.51 -9.59
N ASP A 145 -4.30 1.15 -10.72
CA ASP A 145 -4.07 2.58 -10.88
C ASP A 145 -5.37 3.37 -10.96
N GLN A 146 -5.70 4.11 -9.92
CA GLN A 146 -6.92 4.90 -9.84
C GLN A 146 -6.85 6.20 -10.66
N GLN A 147 -5.66 6.68 -10.97
CA GLN A 147 -5.46 7.81 -11.88
C GLN A 147 -5.70 7.38 -13.34
N ALA A 148 -5.16 6.21 -13.74
CA ALA A 148 -5.44 5.64 -15.06
C ALA A 148 -6.93 5.32 -15.23
N ALA A 149 -7.61 4.82 -14.20
CA ALA A 149 -9.05 4.61 -14.21
C ALA A 149 -9.83 5.91 -14.40
N TYR A 150 -9.45 6.97 -13.69
CA TYR A 150 -10.05 8.30 -13.85
C TYR A 150 -9.82 8.86 -15.27
N ASP A 151 -8.62 8.75 -15.82
CA ASP A 151 -8.27 9.26 -17.15
C ASP A 151 -9.19 8.66 -18.24
N ARG A 152 -9.69 7.44 -18.04
CA ARG A 152 -10.57 6.71 -18.98
C ARG A 152 -12.04 7.04 -18.88
N LEU A 153 -12.46 7.75 -17.84
CA LEU A 153 -13.84 8.23 -17.75
C LEU A 153 -14.14 9.20 -18.88
N SER A 154 -15.36 9.16 -19.40
CA SER A 154 -15.86 10.21 -20.30
C SER A 154 -15.87 11.57 -19.60
N ASP A 155 -15.73 12.65 -20.37
CA ASP A 155 -15.77 14.00 -19.81
C ASP A 155 -17.08 14.31 -19.07
N GLY A 156 -18.21 13.77 -19.57
CA GLY A 156 -19.50 13.87 -18.90
C GLY A 156 -19.51 13.22 -17.53
N LEU A 157 -18.89 12.02 -17.40
CA LEU A 157 -18.83 11.32 -16.13
C LEU A 157 -17.81 11.98 -15.18
N LYS A 158 -16.64 12.41 -15.67
CA LYS A 158 -15.70 13.23 -14.89
C LYS A 158 -16.39 14.45 -14.28
N LYS A 159 -17.12 15.19 -15.10
CA LYS A 159 -17.88 16.37 -14.66
C LYS A 159 -18.97 16.04 -13.65
N THR A 160 -19.63 14.88 -13.79
CA THR A 160 -20.65 14.42 -12.84
C THR A 160 -20.06 14.06 -11.49
N LEU A 161 -18.88 13.40 -11.48
CA LEU A 161 -18.21 12.94 -10.26
C LEU A 161 -17.44 14.08 -9.56
N GLU A 162 -17.09 15.16 -10.27
CA GLU A 162 -16.50 16.34 -9.66
C GLU A 162 -17.47 16.97 -8.66
N GLY A 163 -17.01 17.17 -7.44
CA GLY A 163 -17.84 17.67 -6.33
C GLY A 163 -18.72 16.61 -5.65
N MET A 164 -18.77 15.37 -6.15
CA MET A 164 -19.37 14.26 -5.41
C MET A 164 -18.44 13.76 -4.33
N THR A 165 -19.04 13.34 -3.21
CA THR A 165 -18.34 12.71 -2.10
C THR A 165 -18.91 11.32 -1.82
N ALA A 166 -18.11 10.46 -1.23
CA ALA A 166 -18.50 9.11 -0.82
C ALA A 166 -18.25 8.91 0.67
N ILE A 167 -19.12 8.16 1.30
CA ILE A 167 -19.02 7.77 2.69
C ILE A 167 -18.17 6.51 2.79
N HIS A 168 -17.11 6.57 3.58
CA HIS A 168 -16.22 5.45 3.88
C HIS A 168 -16.36 5.04 5.34
N THR A 169 -16.30 3.74 5.61
CA THR A 169 -16.37 3.19 6.96
C THR A 169 -15.60 1.88 7.07
N ALA A 170 -15.02 1.64 8.23
CA ALA A 170 -14.37 0.37 8.56
C ALA A 170 -15.39 -0.75 8.85
N SER A 171 -16.68 -0.45 9.09
CA SER A 171 -17.68 -1.44 9.49
C SER A 171 -17.92 -2.54 8.45
N LYS A 172 -17.69 -2.27 7.16
CA LYS A 172 -17.78 -3.29 6.09
C LYS A 172 -16.70 -4.37 6.21
N GLU A 173 -15.52 -4.00 6.63
CA GLU A 173 -14.36 -4.89 6.74
C GLU A 173 -14.24 -5.47 8.14
N TYR A 174 -14.32 -4.63 9.16
CA TYR A 174 -14.13 -4.98 10.57
C TYR A 174 -15.44 -5.13 11.34
N GLY A 175 -16.60 -5.06 10.71
CA GLY A 175 -17.89 -5.34 11.34
C GLY A 175 -18.04 -6.81 11.77
N ALA A 176 -19.11 -7.15 12.49
CA ALA A 176 -19.34 -8.50 13.03
C ALA A 176 -19.26 -9.58 11.92
N ASP A 177 -19.88 -9.31 10.75
CA ASP A 177 -19.91 -10.18 9.58
C ASP A 177 -19.01 -9.65 8.44
N GLY A 178 -18.03 -8.78 8.75
CA GLY A 178 -17.12 -8.23 7.77
C GLY A 178 -16.12 -9.26 7.23
N TYR A 179 -15.47 -8.94 6.09
CA TYR A 179 -14.50 -9.85 5.47
C TYR A 179 -13.39 -10.27 6.44
N SER A 180 -12.86 -9.36 7.25
CA SER A 180 -11.83 -9.64 8.25
C SER A 180 -12.29 -10.58 9.37
N ALA A 181 -13.59 -10.90 9.48
CA ALA A 181 -14.07 -11.85 10.48
C ALA A 181 -13.40 -13.23 10.36
N ALA A 182 -13.10 -13.65 9.12
CA ALA A 182 -12.46 -14.95 8.83
C ALA A 182 -10.97 -15.02 9.25
N VAL A 183 -10.28 -13.87 9.33
CA VAL A 183 -8.85 -13.79 9.70
C VAL A 183 -8.64 -13.02 11.01
N ARG A 184 -9.71 -12.72 11.74
CA ARG A 184 -9.65 -11.88 12.94
C ARG A 184 -8.76 -12.44 14.02
N GLN A 185 -8.79 -13.75 14.22
CA GLN A 185 -8.00 -14.40 15.25
C GLN A 185 -6.51 -14.40 14.91
N SER A 186 -6.14 -14.76 13.68
CA SER A 186 -4.73 -14.81 13.26
C SER A 186 -4.09 -13.44 13.16
N MET A 187 -4.91 -12.40 12.89
CA MET A 187 -4.44 -11.01 12.80
C MET A 187 -4.62 -10.20 14.08
N ASP A 188 -5.11 -10.82 15.18
CA ASP A 188 -5.47 -10.11 16.43
C ASP A 188 -6.28 -8.82 16.14
N ALA A 189 -7.29 -8.96 15.27
CA ALA A 189 -8.09 -7.84 14.79
C ALA A 189 -9.35 -7.63 15.64
N LYS A 190 -9.60 -6.38 16.00
CA LYS A 190 -10.81 -5.98 16.76
C LYS A 190 -12.01 -5.86 15.84
N SER A 191 -13.20 -6.23 16.37
CA SER A 191 -14.46 -5.96 15.69
C SER A 191 -14.83 -4.47 15.84
N ALA A 192 -15.32 -3.87 14.76
CA ALA A 192 -15.74 -2.46 14.70
C ALA A 192 -17.08 -2.30 13.98
N PRO A 193 -18.21 -2.86 14.52
CA PRO A 193 -19.52 -2.76 13.89
C PRO A 193 -20.01 -1.31 13.78
N ASP A 194 -19.69 -0.48 14.76
CA ASP A 194 -20.09 0.93 14.88
C ASP A 194 -18.92 1.87 14.53
N ALA A 195 -18.04 1.44 13.58
CA ALA A 195 -16.97 2.29 13.11
C ALA A 195 -17.51 3.61 12.54
N PRO A 196 -16.83 4.74 12.79
CA PRO A 196 -17.26 6.04 12.28
C PRO A 196 -17.31 6.04 10.74
N GLU A 197 -18.20 6.88 10.22
CA GLU A 197 -18.27 7.21 8.80
C GLU A 197 -17.49 8.49 8.52
N TYR A 198 -16.68 8.50 7.47
CA TYR A 198 -15.97 9.68 6.99
C TYR A 198 -16.34 9.95 5.53
N GLU A 199 -16.46 11.22 5.20
CA GLU A 199 -16.80 11.68 3.86
C GLU A 199 -15.55 12.12 3.11
N HIS A 200 -15.32 11.53 1.93
CA HIS A 200 -14.18 11.83 1.07
C HIS A 200 -14.63 12.17 -0.36
N PRO A 201 -13.89 13.02 -1.09
CA PRO A 201 -14.18 13.27 -2.50
C PRO A 201 -14.09 11.98 -3.31
N VAL A 202 -14.99 11.78 -4.27
CA VAL A 202 -14.93 10.67 -5.22
C VAL A 202 -13.71 10.80 -6.14
N ILE A 203 -13.38 12.04 -6.50
CA ILE A 203 -12.18 12.39 -7.26
C ILE A 203 -11.22 13.13 -6.33
N ARG A 204 -10.07 12.50 -6.03
CA ARG A 204 -9.01 13.10 -5.23
C ARG A 204 -7.93 13.70 -6.12
N THR A 205 -7.49 14.91 -5.79
CA THR A 205 -6.26 15.47 -6.35
C THR A 205 -5.07 14.99 -5.52
N HIS A 206 -4.10 14.37 -6.18
CA HIS A 206 -2.89 13.89 -5.52
C HIS A 206 -2.03 15.07 -5.06
N PRO A 207 -1.65 15.15 -3.76
CA PRO A 207 -1.07 16.38 -3.18
C PRO A 207 0.31 16.75 -3.74
N GLU A 208 1.10 15.76 -4.19
CA GLU A 208 2.45 15.99 -4.71
C GLU A 208 2.50 16.11 -6.24
N THR A 209 1.68 15.33 -6.96
CA THR A 209 1.74 15.29 -8.43
C THR A 209 0.67 16.16 -9.10
N GLY A 210 -0.36 16.60 -8.36
CA GLY A 210 -1.51 17.34 -8.90
C GLY A 210 -2.44 16.51 -9.78
N ARG A 211 -2.15 15.22 -10.03
CA ARG A 211 -2.99 14.35 -10.85
C ARG A 211 -4.26 13.96 -10.11
N LYS A 212 -5.37 13.90 -10.84
CA LYS A 212 -6.67 13.43 -10.33
C LYS A 212 -6.76 11.90 -10.44
N GLY A 213 -7.43 11.26 -9.47
CA GLY A 213 -7.71 9.84 -9.45
C GLY A 213 -9.02 9.53 -8.74
N LEU A 214 -9.60 8.36 -8.97
CA LEU A 214 -10.73 7.87 -8.21
C LEU A 214 -10.32 7.58 -6.76
N PHE A 215 -11.09 8.08 -5.78
CA PHE A 215 -10.83 7.84 -4.35
C PHE A 215 -12.03 7.16 -3.68
N ILE A 216 -12.39 6.00 -4.21
CA ILE A 216 -13.37 5.05 -3.68
C ILE A 216 -12.75 3.68 -3.72
N ASN A 217 -13.22 2.71 -2.94
CA ASN A 217 -12.82 1.31 -3.06
C ASN A 217 -13.91 0.36 -2.54
N PRO A 218 -13.91 -0.90 -2.99
CA PRO A 218 -14.95 -1.87 -2.61
C PRO A 218 -14.98 -2.21 -1.12
N ALA A 219 -13.84 -2.15 -0.42
CA ALA A 219 -13.77 -2.54 0.98
C ALA A 219 -14.42 -1.51 1.91
N PHE A 220 -14.23 -0.22 1.66
CA PHE A 220 -14.59 0.83 2.61
C PHE A 220 -15.66 1.81 2.10
N ALA A 221 -15.76 2.06 0.78
CA ALA A 221 -16.78 2.96 0.26
C ALA A 221 -18.18 2.32 0.39
N LEU A 222 -19.06 3.00 1.10
CA LEU A 222 -20.39 2.51 1.45
C LEU A 222 -21.47 2.99 0.47
N ARG A 223 -21.47 4.29 0.18
CA ARG A 223 -22.45 4.99 -0.64
C ARG A 223 -21.93 6.37 -1.02
N PHE A 224 -22.51 7.00 -1.99
CA PHE A 224 -22.30 8.44 -2.20
C PHE A 224 -23.02 9.23 -1.10
N ALA A 225 -22.46 10.39 -0.72
CA ALA A 225 -23.11 11.26 0.25
C ALA A 225 -24.47 11.76 -0.30
N GLY A 226 -25.48 11.77 0.54
CA GLY A 226 -26.86 12.11 0.16
C GLY A 226 -27.63 11.01 -0.60
N TRP A 227 -26.98 9.92 -1.00
CA TRP A 227 -27.65 8.80 -1.70
C TRP A 227 -27.87 7.62 -0.77
N SER A 228 -28.90 6.82 -1.03
CA SER A 228 -29.05 5.50 -0.41
C SER A 228 -28.01 4.52 -0.97
N ARG A 229 -27.75 3.42 -0.22
CA ARG A 229 -26.88 2.32 -0.70
C ARG A 229 -27.40 1.70 -2.00
N LYS A 230 -28.73 1.62 -2.16
CA LYS A 230 -29.38 1.03 -3.36
C LYS A 230 -29.12 1.90 -4.60
N GLU A 231 -29.23 3.21 -4.47
CA GLU A 231 -28.97 4.15 -5.56
C GLU A 231 -27.47 4.24 -5.91
N SER A 232 -26.60 4.17 -4.91
CA SER A 232 -25.15 4.25 -5.11
C SER A 232 -24.56 3.02 -5.81
N ARG A 233 -25.12 1.83 -5.54
CA ARG A 233 -24.54 0.54 -5.99
C ARG A 233 -24.25 0.46 -7.48
N PRO A 234 -25.16 0.84 -8.41
CA PRO A 234 -24.90 0.71 -9.85
C PRO A 234 -23.68 1.52 -10.31
N LEU A 235 -23.56 2.77 -9.86
CA LEU A 235 -22.44 3.64 -10.23
C LEU A 235 -21.14 3.22 -9.54
N LEU A 236 -21.18 2.85 -8.24
CA LEU A 236 -20.01 2.31 -7.54
C LEU A 236 -19.49 1.05 -8.23
N ASN A 237 -20.36 0.11 -8.59
CA ASN A 237 -19.95 -1.11 -9.28
C ASN A 237 -19.30 -0.82 -10.64
N TYR A 238 -19.88 0.08 -11.44
CA TYR A 238 -19.26 0.51 -12.70
C TYR A 238 -17.85 1.07 -12.50
N LEU A 239 -17.66 1.96 -11.51
CA LEU A 239 -16.36 2.55 -11.21
C LEU A 239 -15.37 1.51 -10.66
N PHE A 240 -15.85 0.56 -9.86
CA PHE A 240 -15.01 -0.55 -9.36
C PHE A 240 -14.57 -1.49 -10.50
N ASP A 241 -15.45 -1.80 -11.43
CA ASP A 241 -15.13 -2.64 -12.59
C ASP A 241 -14.11 -1.95 -13.50
N LEU A 242 -14.30 -0.66 -13.78
CA LEU A 242 -13.35 0.14 -14.54
C LEU A 242 -11.97 0.20 -13.87
N SER A 243 -11.93 0.37 -12.54
CA SER A 243 -10.68 0.49 -11.79
C SER A 243 -9.82 -0.77 -11.86
N ARG A 244 -10.45 -1.94 -11.88
CA ARG A 244 -9.77 -3.26 -11.90
C ARG A 244 -9.59 -3.86 -13.30
N GLU A 245 -9.86 -3.11 -14.37
CA GLU A 245 -9.54 -3.56 -15.72
C GLU A 245 -8.04 -3.90 -15.84
N GLU A 246 -7.71 -4.98 -16.52
CA GLU A 246 -6.35 -5.51 -16.64
C GLU A 246 -5.32 -4.45 -17.03
N ARG A 247 -5.67 -3.55 -17.95
CA ARG A 247 -4.81 -2.46 -18.45
C ARG A 247 -4.49 -1.39 -17.39
N ASN A 248 -5.21 -1.36 -16.28
CA ASN A 248 -4.99 -0.45 -15.16
C ASN A 248 -4.21 -1.15 -14.03
N THR A 249 -3.78 -2.39 -14.22
CA THR A 249 -3.20 -3.21 -13.14
C THR A 249 -1.76 -3.60 -13.41
N CYS A 250 -1.04 -3.90 -12.33
CA CYS A 250 0.19 -4.66 -12.38
C CYS A 250 0.16 -5.76 -11.31
N ARG A 251 1.06 -6.75 -11.47
CA ARG A 251 1.24 -7.87 -10.54
C ARG A 251 2.66 -7.85 -10.00
N VAL A 252 2.80 -7.83 -8.70
CA VAL A 252 4.07 -8.02 -8.01
C VAL A 252 4.19 -9.46 -7.57
N ARG A 253 5.14 -10.18 -8.16
CA ARG A 253 5.58 -11.49 -7.70
C ARG A 253 6.64 -11.27 -6.64
N TRP A 254 6.36 -11.77 -5.44
CA TRP A 254 7.24 -11.61 -4.29
C TRP A 254 8.44 -12.52 -4.34
N GLN A 255 9.56 -12.00 -3.86
CA GLN A 255 10.74 -12.74 -3.49
C GLN A 255 11.04 -12.44 -2.02
N GLU A 256 11.65 -13.39 -1.32
CA GLU A 256 12.11 -13.18 0.04
C GLU A 256 13.08 -11.99 0.10
N GLY A 257 12.91 -11.11 1.09
CA GLY A 257 13.67 -9.88 1.22
C GLY A 257 13.15 -8.70 0.40
N ASP A 258 12.11 -8.83 -0.44
CA ASP A 258 11.54 -7.69 -1.15
C ASP A 258 10.89 -6.68 -0.20
N VAL A 259 11.07 -5.40 -0.51
CA VAL A 259 10.31 -4.31 0.11
C VAL A 259 9.49 -3.62 -0.95
N THR A 260 8.17 -3.76 -0.87
CA THR A 260 7.25 -3.06 -1.77
C THR A 260 6.59 -1.90 -1.06
N MET A 261 6.55 -0.74 -1.73
CA MET A 261 5.80 0.42 -1.27
C MET A 261 4.77 0.80 -2.33
N TRP A 262 3.56 1.16 -1.89
CA TRP A 262 2.50 1.66 -2.76
C TRP A 262 1.83 2.90 -2.21
N ASP A 263 1.32 3.73 -3.13
CA ASP A 263 0.67 4.99 -2.84
C ASP A 263 -0.84 4.80 -2.65
N ASN A 264 -1.30 4.75 -1.41
CA ASN A 264 -2.71 4.57 -1.08
C ASN A 264 -3.60 5.74 -1.55
N ARG A 265 -3.00 6.87 -1.90
CA ARG A 265 -3.72 8.05 -2.39
C ARG A 265 -4.28 7.85 -3.81
N CYS A 266 -3.70 6.87 -4.56
CA CYS A 266 -4.07 6.63 -5.96
C CYS A 266 -3.96 5.16 -6.42
N VAL A 267 -3.76 4.21 -5.51
CA VAL A 267 -3.61 2.78 -5.83
C VAL A 267 -4.52 1.92 -4.97
N TRP A 268 -5.17 0.94 -5.57
CA TRP A 268 -5.74 -0.20 -4.87
C TRP A 268 -4.79 -1.38 -4.92
N HIS A 269 -4.91 -2.26 -3.94
CA HIS A 269 -4.19 -3.53 -3.95
C HIS A 269 -5.08 -4.70 -3.53
N TYR A 270 -4.62 -5.91 -3.89
CA TYR A 270 -5.31 -7.17 -3.62
C TYR A 270 -4.28 -8.28 -3.45
N ALA A 271 -4.19 -8.87 -2.26
CA ALA A 271 -3.34 -10.02 -1.98
C ALA A 271 -4.01 -11.31 -2.46
N LEU A 272 -3.39 -12.01 -3.41
CA LEU A 272 -3.91 -13.27 -3.94
C LEU A 272 -3.79 -14.40 -2.91
N ASN A 273 -4.79 -15.27 -2.85
CA ASN A 273 -4.85 -16.41 -1.95
C ASN A 273 -4.80 -17.73 -2.76
N ASP A 274 -3.73 -17.93 -3.51
CA ASP A 274 -3.50 -19.05 -4.42
C ASP A 274 -2.29 -19.91 -4.05
N TYR A 275 -1.90 -19.91 -2.74
CA TYR A 275 -0.74 -20.62 -2.18
C TYR A 275 -1.13 -21.53 -0.99
N HIS A 276 -2.20 -22.31 -1.16
CA HIS A 276 -2.69 -23.22 -0.12
C HIS A 276 -1.63 -24.24 0.29
N GLY A 277 -1.52 -24.51 1.60
CA GLY A 277 -0.52 -25.43 2.16
C GLY A 277 0.88 -24.82 2.36
N HIS A 278 1.05 -23.52 2.08
CA HIS A 278 2.31 -22.82 2.27
C HIS A 278 2.15 -21.64 3.23
N ARG A 279 3.21 -21.40 4.01
CA ARG A 279 3.33 -20.24 4.88
C ARG A 279 3.63 -18.98 4.07
N ARG A 280 3.10 -17.83 4.51
CA ARG A 280 3.49 -16.51 4.01
C ARG A 280 3.58 -15.54 5.18
N HIS A 281 4.73 -14.87 5.32
CA HIS A 281 4.99 -13.91 6.39
C HIS A 281 5.48 -12.59 5.82
N MET A 282 4.72 -11.53 6.07
CA MET A 282 5.02 -10.17 5.65
C MET A 282 5.00 -9.25 6.86
N ARG A 283 5.75 -8.15 6.81
CA ARG A 283 5.75 -7.11 7.85
C ARG A 283 5.48 -5.75 7.23
N ARG A 284 4.42 -5.06 7.69
CA ARG A 284 3.93 -3.81 7.14
C ARG A 284 4.14 -2.63 8.08
N ALA A 285 4.68 -1.52 7.55
CA ALA A 285 4.58 -0.19 8.11
C ALA A 285 3.58 0.63 7.28
N THR A 286 2.68 1.36 7.92
CA THR A 286 1.73 2.26 7.26
C THR A 286 2.09 3.70 7.59
N ILE A 287 2.11 4.58 6.58
CA ILE A 287 2.51 5.98 6.71
C ILE A 287 1.25 6.84 6.76
N ASN A 288 1.17 7.74 7.74
CA ASN A 288 0.06 8.68 7.85
C ASN A 288 0.01 9.59 6.62
N GLY A 289 -1.19 9.86 6.15
CA GLY A 289 -1.43 10.72 5.00
C GLY A 289 -2.09 12.03 5.38
N ASP A 290 -2.87 12.55 4.45
CA ASP A 290 -3.54 13.84 4.51
C ASP A 290 -5.05 13.70 4.26
N LYS A 291 -5.81 14.71 4.65
CA LYS A 291 -7.24 14.79 4.33
C LYS A 291 -7.42 14.93 2.81
N PRO A 292 -8.17 14.02 2.16
CA PRO A 292 -8.39 14.05 0.71
C PRO A 292 -9.09 15.33 0.24
N ARG A 293 -8.64 15.85 -0.89
CA ARG A 293 -9.19 17.07 -1.52
C ARG A 293 -9.41 16.88 -3.01
#